data_6679b9ea9bf44279591a3b2529824422
#
_entry.id   6679b9ea9bf44279591a3b2529824422
#
_cell.length_a   1.000
_cell.length_b   1.000
_cell.length_c   1.000
_cell.angle_alpha   90.00
_cell.angle_beta   90.00
_cell.angle_gamma   90.00
#
_symmetry.space_group_name_H-M   'P 1'
#
loop_
_entity.id
_entity.type
_entity.pdbx_description
1 polymer ?
#
loop_
_entity_poly.entity_id
_entity_poly.type
_entity_poly.pdbx_seq_one_letter_code
_entity_poly.pdbx_strand_id
1 'polypeptide(L)'
;QLEPTVVWSKLNALKDRKLSQRDFAVFLEDWVSVLEITDATGNAIGGAQALAAVRNMKIDATVSVDNSVGNMSESRSRFDQVEARSKEEFTPAYFKIRDSAYFGLDERLIVLRLVINTNDDKPVFSIQIVKEELLLDEIIQDFKAKVIELLPDNPVRIGTFTA
;
A
#
# COMPACT_ATOMS: atom_id res chain seq x y z
N GLN A 1 10.45 -0.53 24.96
CA GLN A 1 9.27 -0.81 24.12
C GLN A 1 9.34 0.07 22.87
N LEU A 2 9.11 -0.51 21.68
CA LEU A 2 9.03 0.24 20.44
C LEU A 2 7.68 0.97 20.35
N GLU A 3 7.73 2.26 20.06
CA GLU A 3 6.55 3.09 19.82
C GLU A 3 6.42 3.33 18.31
N PRO A 4 5.29 2.94 17.67
CA PRO A 4 5.11 3.13 16.24
C PRO A 4 4.94 4.62 15.91
N THR A 5 5.47 5.03 14.76
CA THR A 5 5.24 6.37 14.22
C THR A 5 3.78 6.54 13.78
N VAL A 6 3.35 7.80 13.62
CA VAL A 6 2.01 8.11 13.12
C VAL A 6 1.78 7.52 11.73
N VAL A 7 2.78 7.60 10.85
CA VAL A 7 2.73 7.04 9.51
C VAL A 7 2.54 5.52 9.56
N TRP A 8 3.41 4.82 10.30
CA TRP A 8 3.34 3.36 10.40
C TRP A 8 2.02 2.88 11.00
N SER A 9 1.54 3.54 12.06
CA SER A 9 0.23 3.27 12.66
C SER A 9 -0.91 3.45 11.66
N LYS A 10 -0.89 4.54 10.87
CA LYS A 10 -1.91 4.81 9.84
C LYS A 10 -1.89 3.77 8.74
N LEU A 11 -0.71 3.41 8.21
CA LEU A 11 -0.58 2.41 7.15
C LEU A 11 -1.08 1.03 7.61
N ASN A 12 -0.72 0.60 8.82
CA ASN A 12 -1.22 -0.67 9.37
C ASN A 12 -2.73 -0.67 9.63
N ALA A 13 -3.31 0.48 9.97
CA ALA A 13 -4.76 0.61 10.12
C ALA A 13 -5.52 0.57 8.79
N LEU A 14 -4.87 0.98 7.69
CA LEU A 14 -5.51 1.05 6.37
C LEU A 14 -5.21 -0.14 5.46
N LYS A 15 -4.07 -0.82 5.65
CA LYS A 15 -3.70 -1.95 4.78
C LYS A 15 -4.78 -3.01 4.75
N ASP A 16 -5.04 -3.56 3.57
CA ASP A 16 -6.02 -4.61 3.30
C ASP A 16 -7.49 -4.26 3.64
N ARG A 17 -7.75 -3.03 4.10
CA ARG A 17 -9.13 -2.57 4.29
C ARG A 17 -9.76 -2.17 2.95
N LYS A 18 -11.02 -2.52 2.80
CA LYS A 18 -11.84 -2.05 1.68
C LYS A 18 -12.34 -0.64 1.97
N LEU A 19 -11.93 0.31 1.15
CA LEU A 19 -12.33 1.71 1.24
C LEU A 19 -13.25 2.06 0.07
N SER A 20 -14.29 2.84 0.35
CA SER A 20 -15.10 3.45 -0.71
C SER A 20 -14.25 4.46 -1.49
N GLN A 21 -14.70 4.83 -2.68
CA GLN A 21 -14.08 5.89 -3.47
C GLN A 21 -13.95 7.20 -2.70
N ARG A 22 -14.98 7.55 -1.94
CA ARG A 22 -14.98 8.73 -1.07
C ARG A 22 -13.90 8.63 0.03
N ASP A 23 -13.87 7.51 0.76
CA ASP A 23 -12.95 7.35 1.88
C ASP A 23 -11.50 7.31 1.41
N PHE A 24 -11.25 6.69 0.26
CA PHE A 24 -9.93 6.68 -0.34
C PHE A 24 -9.50 8.07 -0.85
N ALA A 25 -10.43 8.84 -1.43
CA ALA A 25 -10.16 10.22 -1.83
C ALA A 25 -9.82 11.11 -0.62
N VAL A 26 -10.52 10.95 0.50
CA VAL A 26 -10.19 11.66 1.75
C VAL A 26 -8.80 11.29 2.25
N PHE A 27 -8.46 10.00 2.24
CA PHE A 27 -7.11 9.57 2.60
C PHE A 27 -6.04 10.23 1.72
N LEU A 28 -6.25 10.27 0.41
CA LEU A 28 -5.31 10.95 -0.50
C LEU A 28 -5.22 12.45 -0.23
N GLU A 29 -6.33 13.13 -0.01
CA GLU A 29 -6.31 14.57 0.32
C GLU A 29 -5.47 14.86 1.56
N ASP A 30 -5.64 14.06 2.60
CA ASP A 30 -4.93 14.24 3.86
C ASP A 30 -3.41 13.94 3.75
N TRP A 31 -3.04 12.99 2.89
CA TRP A 31 -1.68 12.43 2.87
C TRP A 31 -0.87 12.77 1.62
N VAL A 32 -1.47 13.41 0.62
CA VAL A 32 -0.82 13.70 -0.68
C VAL A 32 0.51 14.44 -0.56
N SER A 33 0.65 15.29 0.46
CA SER A 33 1.88 16.08 0.68
C SER A 33 3.10 15.25 1.08
N VAL A 34 2.90 14.04 1.58
CA VAL A 34 3.96 13.13 2.03
C VAL A 34 4.10 11.90 1.14
N LEU A 35 3.23 11.76 0.14
CA LEU A 35 3.22 10.64 -0.79
C LEU A 35 3.85 11.02 -2.13
N GLU A 36 4.77 10.18 -2.60
CA GLU A 36 5.16 10.12 -4.01
C GLU A 36 4.26 9.13 -4.73
N ILE A 37 3.58 9.57 -5.77
CA ILE A 37 2.57 8.78 -6.49
C ILE A 37 3.09 8.44 -7.87
N THR A 38 2.98 7.17 -8.27
CA THR A 38 3.36 6.73 -9.61
C THR A 38 2.27 5.87 -10.25
N ASP A 39 2.26 5.84 -11.59
CA ASP A 39 1.48 4.88 -12.36
C ASP A 39 2.12 3.47 -12.34
N ALA A 40 1.49 2.52 -13.03
CA ALA A 40 1.97 1.13 -13.10
C ALA A 40 3.31 0.99 -13.83
N THR A 41 3.69 1.96 -14.65
CA THR A 41 4.96 1.97 -15.39
C THR A 41 6.08 2.71 -14.64
N GLY A 42 5.75 3.33 -13.50
CA GLY A 42 6.69 4.05 -12.66
C GLY A 42 6.79 5.56 -12.96
N ASN A 43 5.95 6.10 -13.85
CA ASN A 43 5.91 7.53 -14.11
C ASN A 43 5.26 8.26 -12.93
N ALA A 44 5.84 9.39 -12.55
CA ALA A 44 5.31 10.22 -11.46
C ALA A 44 3.96 10.85 -11.85
N ILE A 45 3.02 10.84 -10.91
CA ILE A 45 1.72 11.48 -11.02
C ILE A 45 1.62 12.58 -9.97
N GLY A 46 1.19 13.77 -10.37
CA GLY A 46 0.91 14.85 -9.43
C GLY A 46 -0.23 14.51 -8.49
N GLY A 47 -0.16 15.00 -7.23
CA GLY A 47 -1.19 14.71 -6.22
C GLY A 47 -2.60 15.12 -6.65
N ALA A 48 -2.74 16.29 -7.28
CA ALA A 48 -4.03 16.75 -7.81
C ALA A 48 -4.56 15.85 -8.93
N GLN A 49 -3.70 15.38 -9.81
CA GLN A 49 -4.06 14.44 -10.88
C GLN A 49 -4.49 13.08 -10.32
N ALA A 50 -3.77 12.54 -9.34
CA ALA A 50 -4.12 11.30 -8.68
C ALA A 50 -5.48 11.38 -7.96
N LEU A 51 -5.73 12.48 -7.27
CA LEU A 51 -6.99 12.71 -6.57
C LEU A 51 -8.16 12.85 -7.57
N ALA A 52 -7.98 13.59 -8.65
CA ALA A 52 -8.98 13.72 -9.72
C ALA A 52 -9.26 12.36 -10.38
N ALA A 53 -8.23 11.56 -10.67
CA ALA A 53 -8.36 10.23 -11.21
C ALA A 53 -9.20 9.31 -10.30
N VAL A 54 -8.92 9.32 -8.99
CA VAL A 54 -9.68 8.53 -8.01
C VAL A 54 -11.14 8.98 -7.92
N ARG A 55 -11.39 10.28 -7.86
CA ARG A 55 -12.76 10.84 -7.76
C ARG A 55 -13.61 10.58 -8.99
N ASN A 56 -13.00 10.58 -10.17
CA ASN A 56 -13.69 10.40 -11.45
C ASN A 56 -13.68 8.95 -11.95
N MET A 57 -13.08 8.03 -11.22
CA MET A 57 -12.97 6.63 -11.63
C MET A 57 -14.34 6.00 -11.72
N LYS A 58 -14.63 5.40 -12.89
CA LYS A 58 -15.81 4.58 -13.15
C LYS A 58 -15.34 3.21 -13.60
N ILE A 59 -16.07 2.19 -13.20
CA ILE A 59 -15.83 0.83 -13.65
C ILE A 59 -16.85 0.55 -14.75
N ASP A 60 -16.37 0.31 -15.96
CA ASP A 60 -17.21 -0.13 -17.05
C ASP A 60 -17.62 -1.59 -16.81
N ALA A 61 -18.92 -1.82 -16.56
CA ALA A 61 -19.50 -3.14 -16.32
C ALA A 61 -19.57 -4.02 -17.60
N THR A 62 -18.99 -3.61 -18.70
CA THR A 62 -18.93 -4.37 -19.95
C THR A 62 -17.74 -5.32 -19.99
N VAL A 63 -17.68 -6.25 -19.04
CA VAL A 63 -16.92 -7.49 -19.24
C VAL A 63 -17.93 -8.59 -19.53
N SER A 64 -18.05 -8.95 -20.79
CA SER A 64 -18.74 -10.17 -21.20
C SER A 64 -18.13 -11.35 -20.45
N VAL A 65 -18.95 -12.03 -19.67
CA VAL A 65 -18.60 -13.30 -19.04
C VAL A 65 -18.49 -14.32 -20.15
N ASP A 66 -17.30 -14.45 -20.73
CA ASP A 66 -16.97 -15.62 -21.53
C ASP A 66 -16.59 -16.73 -20.56
N ASN A 67 -17.55 -17.64 -20.34
CA ASN A 67 -17.37 -18.87 -19.60
C ASN A 67 -16.43 -19.80 -20.38
N SER A 68 -15.14 -19.70 -20.16
CA SER A 68 -14.21 -20.77 -20.49
C SER A 68 -13.50 -21.25 -19.24
N VAL A 69 -13.79 -22.46 -18.90
CA VAL A 69 -13.23 -23.25 -17.80
C VAL A 69 -11.73 -23.45 -18.03
N GLY A 70 -10.89 -23.07 -17.10
CA GLY A 70 -9.54 -23.61 -17.03
C GLY A 70 -8.44 -22.69 -16.45
N ASN A 71 -7.96 -23.08 -15.28
CA ASN A 71 -6.61 -22.91 -14.75
C ASN A 71 -6.14 -21.51 -14.25
N MET A 72 -5.48 -21.58 -13.14
CA MET A 72 -4.60 -20.64 -12.40
C MET A 72 -4.12 -19.31 -13.05
N SER A 73 -4.38 -19.07 -14.33
CA SER A 73 -4.23 -17.78 -15.01
C SER A 73 -5.39 -16.81 -14.74
N GLU A 74 -6.50 -17.29 -14.18
CA GLU A 74 -7.72 -16.48 -13.98
C GLU A 74 -7.58 -15.41 -12.91
N SER A 75 -6.73 -15.60 -11.91
CA SER A 75 -6.54 -14.55 -10.90
C SER A 75 -5.73 -13.37 -11.43
N ARG A 76 -4.83 -13.58 -12.39
CA ARG A 76 -4.12 -12.49 -13.10
C ARG A 76 -5.05 -11.77 -14.09
N SER A 77 -5.88 -12.50 -14.79
CA SER A 77 -6.79 -11.93 -15.79
C SER A 77 -7.89 -11.07 -15.15
N ARG A 78 -8.32 -11.36 -13.92
CA ARG A 78 -9.27 -10.51 -13.19
C ARG A 78 -8.64 -9.19 -12.74
N PHE A 79 -7.35 -9.16 -12.45
CA PHE A 79 -6.62 -7.92 -12.14
C PHE A 79 -6.38 -7.05 -13.38
N ASP A 80 -6.22 -7.67 -14.55
CA ASP A 80 -6.02 -6.96 -15.83
C ASP A 80 -7.34 -6.52 -16.48
N GLN A 81 -8.48 -7.10 -16.10
CA GLN A 81 -9.80 -6.83 -16.72
C GLN A 81 -10.62 -5.74 -16.04
N VAL A 82 -10.25 -5.31 -14.84
CA VAL A 82 -10.77 -4.06 -14.29
C VAL A 82 -9.94 -2.92 -14.87
N GLU A 83 -10.11 -2.66 -16.16
CA GLU A 83 -9.69 -1.38 -16.72
C GLU A 83 -10.54 -0.30 -16.06
N ALA A 84 -10.07 0.17 -14.91
CA ALA A 84 -10.55 1.39 -14.31
C ALA A 84 -10.16 2.52 -15.25
N ARG A 85 -11.03 2.86 -16.20
CA ARG A 85 -10.84 4.02 -17.05
C ARG A 85 -11.24 5.25 -16.24
N SER A 86 -10.25 5.92 -15.68
CA SER A 86 -10.46 7.33 -15.37
C SER A 86 -10.56 8.08 -16.72
N LYS A 87 -11.38 9.11 -16.78
CA LYS A 87 -11.41 10.00 -17.94
C LYS A 87 -10.08 10.74 -18.15
N GLU A 88 -9.16 10.62 -17.24
CA GLU A 88 -7.81 11.16 -17.25
C GLU A 88 -6.83 10.02 -17.51
N GLU A 89 -5.83 10.27 -18.33
CA GLU A 89 -4.84 9.29 -18.82
C GLU A 89 -3.93 8.71 -17.72
N PHE A 90 -4.11 9.12 -16.44
CA PHE A 90 -3.21 8.80 -15.33
C PHE A 90 -3.94 8.06 -14.21
N THR A 91 -3.73 6.76 -14.12
CA THR A 91 -4.23 5.95 -13.00
C THR A 91 -3.11 5.71 -11.98
N PRO A 92 -3.27 6.15 -10.72
CA PRO A 92 -2.29 5.85 -9.68
C PRO A 92 -2.24 4.35 -9.41
N ALA A 93 -1.03 3.81 -9.28
CA ALA A 93 -0.80 2.40 -8.99
C ALA A 93 0.02 2.16 -7.73
N TYR A 94 0.97 3.05 -7.46
CA TYR A 94 1.84 2.95 -6.29
C TYR A 94 1.94 4.29 -5.57
N PHE A 95 2.00 4.20 -4.24
CA PHE A 95 2.27 5.31 -3.35
C PHE A 95 3.52 5.00 -2.56
N LYS A 96 4.45 5.93 -2.48
CA LYS A 96 5.70 5.76 -1.76
C LYS A 96 5.78 6.79 -0.66
N ILE A 97 6.21 6.39 0.50
CA ILE A 97 6.45 7.26 1.64
C ILE A 97 7.78 6.88 2.28
N ARG A 98 8.56 7.88 2.67
CA ARG A 98 9.80 7.67 3.41
C ARG A 98 9.59 8.09 4.85
N ASP A 99 9.64 7.13 5.75
CA ASP A 99 9.51 7.36 7.18
C ASP A 99 10.09 6.16 7.96
N SER A 100 10.30 6.34 9.25
CA SER A 100 10.60 5.24 10.16
C SER A 100 9.31 4.55 10.63
N ALA A 101 9.37 3.23 10.79
CA ALA A 101 8.22 2.48 11.31
C ALA A 101 8.00 2.73 12.81
N TYR A 102 9.11 2.88 13.56
CA TYR A 102 9.10 3.12 15.00
C TYR A 102 10.05 4.24 15.34
N PHE A 103 9.72 5.01 16.36
CA PHE A 103 10.61 6.05 16.85
C PHE A 103 11.98 5.48 17.25
N GLY A 104 13.06 6.14 16.79
CA GLY A 104 14.42 5.74 17.03
C GLY A 104 15.00 4.70 16.09
N LEU A 105 14.23 4.19 15.14
CA LEU A 105 14.71 3.36 14.04
C LEU A 105 14.96 4.18 12.77
N ASP A 106 15.70 3.61 11.85
CA ASP A 106 16.07 4.26 10.59
C ASP A 106 14.86 4.43 9.66
N GLU A 107 14.86 5.53 8.89
CA GLU A 107 13.87 5.76 7.85
C GLU A 107 14.02 4.76 6.71
N ARG A 108 12.88 4.33 6.15
CA ARG A 108 12.79 3.41 5.02
C ARG A 108 11.81 3.91 3.99
N LEU A 109 12.02 3.50 2.75
CA LEU A 109 11.03 3.70 1.71
C LEU A 109 9.96 2.61 1.84
N ILE A 110 8.75 3.01 2.19
CA ILE A 110 7.57 2.15 2.25
C ILE A 110 6.81 2.33 0.94
N VAL A 111 6.62 1.25 0.21
CA VAL A 111 5.88 1.24 -1.06
C VAL A 111 4.53 0.58 -0.85
N LEU A 112 3.48 1.30 -1.22
CA LEU A 112 2.11 0.83 -1.16
C LEU A 112 1.60 0.56 -2.59
N ARG A 113 0.97 -0.56 -2.79
CA ARG A 113 0.25 -0.91 -4.02
C ARG A 113 -1.22 -0.56 -3.87
N LEU A 114 -1.78 0.14 -4.86
CA LEU A 114 -3.21 0.32 -4.95
C LEU A 114 -3.85 -0.92 -5.57
N VAL A 115 -4.88 -1.44 -4.91
CA VAL A 115 -5.73 -2.51 -5.42
C VAL A 115 -7.13 -1.94 -5.60
N ILE A 116 -7.67 -2.06 -6.82
CA ILE A 116 -8.99 -1.57 -7.18
C ILE A 116 -9.86 -2.77 -7.48
N ASN A 117 -10.97 -2.90 -6.77
CA ASN A 117 -11.98 -3.93 -6.97
C ASN A 117 -13.33 -3.29 -7.25
N THR A 118 -14.33 -4.10 -7.55
CA THR A 118 -15.72 -3.68 -7.72
C THR A 118 -16.59 -4.25 -6.61
N ASN A 119 -17.54 -3.44 -6.17
CA ASN A 119 -18.65 -3.89 -5.34
C ASN A 119 -19.92 -3.17 -5.84
N ASP A 120 -20.89 -3.91 -6.36
CA ASP A 120 -22.14 -3.37 -6.95
C ASP A 120 -21.86 -2.23 -7.96
N ASP A 121 -21.00 -2.48 -8.96
CA ASP A 121 -20.56 -1.53 -9.99
C ASP A 121 -19.87 -0.26 -9.49
N LYS A 122 -19.49 -0.24 -8.20
CA LYS A 122 -18.73 0.86 -7.60
C LYS A 122 -17.28 0.44 -7.35
N PRO A 123 -16.31 1.34 -7.57
CA PRO A 123 -14.91 1.06 -7.25
C PRO A 123 -14.72 0.95 -5.74
N VAL A 124 -13.98 -0.06 -5.33
CA VAL A 124 -13.52 -0.28 -3.95
C VAL A 124 -12.01 -0.33 -3.96
N PHE A 125 -11.40 0.47 -3.10
CA PHE A 125 -9.96 0.66 -3.03
C PHE A 125 -9.39 -0.01 -1.79
N SER A 126 -8.23 -0.62 -1.94
CA SER A 126 -7.40 -1.07 -0.82
C SER A 126 -5.94 -0.83 -1.11
N ILE A 127 -5.13 -0.73 -0.08
CA ILE A 127 -3.68 -0.62 -0.19
C ILE A 127 -3.01 -1.83 0.42
N GLN A 128 -1.90 -2.25 -0.18
CA GLN A 128 -1.04 -3.33 0.30
C GLN A 128 0.39 -2.84 0.39
N ILE A 129 1.09 -3.19 1.46
CA ILE A 129 2.52 -2.90 1.58
C ILE A 129 3.28 -3.89 0.69
N VAL A 130 4.04 -3.35 -0.26
CA VAL A 130 4.84 -4.16 -1.18
C VAL A 130 6.03 -4.75 -0.43
N LYS A 131 6.22 -6.07 -0.55
CA LYS A 131 7.28 -6.81 0.15
C LYS A 131 7.27 -6.60 1.67
N GLU A 132 6.08 -6.61 2.27
CA GLU A 132 5.88 -6.34 3.70
C GLU A 132 6.77 -7.22 4.59
N GLU A 133 6.88 -8.50 4.27
CA GLU A 133 7.70 -9.45 5.05
C GLU A 133 9.18 -9.05 5.09
N LEU A 134 9.74 -8.61 3.95
CA LEU A 134 11.12 -8.11 3.89
C LEU A 134 11.29 -6.81 4.65
N LEU A 135 10.32 -5.91 4.55
CA LEU A 135 10.32 -4.66 5.30
C LEU A 135 10.29 -4.91 6.81
N LEU A 136 9.45 -5.85 7.27
CA LEU A 136 9.38 -6.23 8.68
C LEU A 136 10.68 -6.86 9.18
N ASP A 137 11.33 -7.72 8.37
CA ASP A 137 12.64 -8.27 8.73
C ASP A 137 13.69 -7.18 8.87
N GLU A 138 13.77 -6.25 7.95
CA GLU A 138 14.68 -5.09 8.03
C GLU A 138 14.46 -4.25 9.28
N ILE A 139 13.21 -4.00 9.66
CA ILE A 139 12.85 -3.28 10.87
C ILE A 139 13.33 -4.04 12.13
N ILE A 140 13.14 -5.35 12.16
CA ILE A 140 13.58 -6.21 13.26
C ILE A 140 15.10 -6.22 13.38
N GLN A 141 15.83 -6.30 12.27
CA GLN A 141 17.29 -6.27 12.26
C GLN A 141 17.84 -4.92 12.73
N ASP A 142 17.23 -3.81 12.32
CA ASP A 142 17.57 -2.47 12.77
C ASP A 142 17.36 -2.34 14.28
N PHE A 143 16.22 -2.77 14.79
CA PHE A 143 15.95 -2.78 16.22
C PHE A 143 16.98 -3.62 16.99
N LYS A 144 17.31 -4.81 16.51
CA LYS A 144 18.34 -5.65 17.10
C LYS A 144 19.68 -4.93 17.16
N ALA A 145 20.09 -4.26 16.08
CA ALA A 145 21.34 -3.50 16.03
C ALA A 145 21.37 -2.39 17.09
N LYS A 146 20.28 -1.63 17.22
CA LYS A 146 20.15 -0.58 18.25
C LYS A 146 20.23 -1.14 19.68
N VAL A 147 19.63 -2.30 19.93
CA VAL A 147 19.71 -2.96 21.24
C VAL A 147 21.15 -3.44 21.54
N ILE A 148 21.87 -3.97 20.56
CA ILE A 148 23.27 -4.38 20.71
C ILE A 148 24.16 -3.17 21.06
N GLU A 149 23.94 -2.03 20.39
CA GLU A 149 24.65 -0.79 20.70
C GLU A 149 24.43 -0.33 22.15
N LEU A 150 23.21 -0.48 22.68
CA LEU A 150 22.85 -0.09 24.04
C LEU A 150 23.33 -1.10 25.11
N LEU A 151 23.46 -2.37 24.75
CA LEU A 151 23.77 -3.48 25.63
C LEU A 151 24.91 -4.34 25.07
N PRO A 152 26.15 -3.80 24.91
CA PRO A 152 27.21 -4.47 24.16
C PRO A 152 27.70 -5.77 24.82
N ASP A 153 27.55 -5.89 26.12
CA ASP A 153 28.00 -7.07 26.88
C ASP A 153 26.94 -8.17 27.02
N ASN A 154 25.74 -7.95 26.40
CA ASN A 154 24.62 -8.89 26.51
C ASN A 154 24.34 -9.58 25.16
N PRO A 155 24.08 -10.91 25.15
CA PRO A 155 23.68 -11.59 23.92
C PRO A 155 22.25 -11.19 23.54
N VAL A 156 22.09 -10.62 22.34
CA VAL A 156 20.78 -10.24 21.79
C VAL A 156 20.36 -11.23 20.72
N ARG A 157 19.19 -11.83 20.88
CA ARG A 157 18.62 -12.80 19.94
C ARG A 157 17.20 -12.39 19.55
N ILE A 158 16.83 -12.68 18.31
CA ILE A 158 15.46 -12.57 17.81
C ILE A 158 14.74 -13.89 18.15
N GLY A 159 13.55 -13.80 18.72
CA GLY A 159 12.74 -14.97 19.03
C GLY A 159 11.39 -14.59 19.64
N THR A 160 10.53 -15.58 19.81
CA THR A 160 9.27 -15.44 20.55
C THR A 160 9.57 -15.60 22.04
N PHE A 161 9.13 -14.64 22.82
CA PHE A 161 9.17 -14.72 24.26
C PHE A 161 7.85 -15.33 24.75
N THR A 162 7.93 -16.52 25.33
CA THR A 162 6.83 -17.15 26.08
C THR A 162 7.07 -16.88 27.55
N ALA A 163 6.21 -16.07 28.15
CA ALA A 163 6.22 -15.83 29.61
C ALA A 163 5.67 -17.06 30.35
#